data_bb43854c0e49e78c78bcdbad6c41208f
#
_entry.id   bb43854c0e49e78c78bcdbad6c41208f
#
_cell.length_a   1.000
_cell.length_b   1.000
_cell.length_c   1.000
_cell.angle_alpha   90.00
_cell.angle_beta   90.00
_cell.angle_gamma   90.00
#
_symmetry.space_group_name_H-M   'P 1'
#
loop_
_entity.id
_entity.type
_entity.pdbx_description
1 polymer ?
#
loop_
_entity_poly.entity_id
_entity_poly.type
_entity_poly.pdbx_seq_one_letter_code
_entity_poly.pdbx_strand_id
1 'polypeptide(L)'
;PEILLLGATNQGRDLAPRVASSLSTGLTADCIELDIDNNGKLAATRPTFGGQLMATILCKNYPQMATVRPNVFKVNVPKYSVETEFISCPVTISCMKNHVELVSFKKTVDSIINDLDSADVIVAGGKGLKNEKGFELLKLFADSIGATVAATRGAVEMGLAPQSIQVGQTGKTVHPKVY
;
A
#
# COMPACT_ATOMS: atom_id res chain seq x y z
N PRO A 1 -20.98 12.04 3.00
CA PRO A 1 -19.86 12.24 3.94
C PRO A 1 -19.04 13.46 3.54
N GLU A 2 -18.43 14.17 4.48
CA GLU A 2 -17.52 15.28 4.20
C GLU A 2 -16.14 14.78 3.80
N ILE A 3 -15.72 13.66 4.37
CA ILE A 3 -14.43 13.02 4.10
C ILE A 3 -14.67 11.57 3.68
N LEU A 4 -13.97 11.12 2.63
CA LEU A 4 -13.99 9.75 2.14
C LEU A 4 -12.56 9.22 2.02
N LEU A 5 -12.24 8.21 2.84
CA LEU A 5 -10.94 7.56 2.85
C LEU A 5 -11.02 6.16 2.25
N LEU A 6 -10.04 5.80 1.42
CA LEU A 6 -9.90 4.47 0.84
C LEU A 6 -8.47 3.95 1.10
N GLY A 7 -8.30 2.64 1.20
CA GLY A 7 -6.95 2.05 1.23
C GLY A 7 -6.24 2.22 -0.12
N ALA A 8 -4.97 2.60 -0.14
CA ALA A 8 -4.16 2.68 -1.35
C ALA A 8 -3.70 1.29 -1.84
N THR A 9 -4.57 0.29 -1.75
CA THR A 9 -4.42 -1.02 -2.37
C THR A 9 -4.58 -0.93 -3.89
N ASN A 10 -4.26 -1.98 -4.63
CA ASN A 10 -4.47 -2.00 -6.09
C ASN A 10 -5.92 -1.68 -6.47
N GLN A 11 -6.89 -2.25 -5.73
CA GLN A 11 -8.31 -1.98 -5.93
C GLN A 11 -8.69 -0.53 -5.57
N GLY A 12 -8.20 -0.03 -4.44
CA GLY A 12 -8.47 1.34 -4.00
C GLY A 12 -7.86 2.38 -4.93
N ARG A 13 -6.69 2.11 -5.50
CA ARG A 13 -6.03 2.98 -6.50
C ARG A 13 -6.77 3.03 -7.84
N ASP A 14 -7.51 1.99 -8.19
CA ASP A 14 -8.41 2.00 -9.37
C ASP A 14 -9.76 2.67 -9.05
N LEU A 15 -10.36 2.33 -7.91
CA LEU A 15 -11.70 2.79 -7.54
C LEU A 15 -11.73 4.29 -7.15
N ALA A 16 -10.81 4.72 -6.29
CA ALA A 16 -10.88 6.07 -5.71
C ALA A 16 -10.85 7.21 -6.74
N PRO A 17 -9.99 7.18 -7.79
CA PRO A 17 -10.01 8.22 -8.82
C PRO A 17 -11.32 8.26 -9.62
N ARG A 18 -11.94 7.09 -9.86
CA ARG A 18 -13.22 7.01 -10.56
C ARG A 18 -14.34 7.62 -9.74
N VAL A 19 -14.37 7.34 -8.43
CA VAL A 19 -15.34 7.95 -7.51
C VAL A 19 -15.12 9.46 -7.43
N ALA A 20 -13.87 9.92 -7.27
CA ALA A 20 -13.56 11.35 -7.23
C ALA A 20 -14.00 12.09 -8.50
N SER A 21 -13.74 11.50 -9.67
CA SER A 21 -14.17 12.03 -10.95
C SER A 21 -15.69 12.10 -11.06
N SER A 22 -16.40 11.05 -10.66
CA SER A 22 -17.87 11.01 -10.68
C SER A 22 -18.52 12.05 -9.75
N LEU A 23 -17.84 12.36 -8.65
CA LEU A 23 -18.29 13.37 -7.67
C LEU A 23 -17.74 14.77 -7.96
N SER A 24 -16.97 14.95 -9.03
CA SER A 24 -16.33 16.21 -9.42
C SER A 24 -15.49 16.83 -8.29
N THR A 25 -14.75 15.98 -7.56
CA THR A 25 -13.89 16.40 -6.46
C THR A 25 -12.43 15.95 -6.68
N GLY A 26 -11.52 16.44 -5.82
CA GLY A 26 -10.11 16.06 -5.84
C GLY A 26 -9.84 14.82 -5.01
N LEU A 27 -8.72 14.12 -5.35
CA LEU A 27 -8.22 12.98 -4.61
C LEU A 27 -6.74 13.15 -4.30
N THR A 28 -6.36 13.06 -3.02
CA THR A 28 -4.95 12.95 -2.63
C THR A 28 -4.59 11.48 -2.49
N ALA A 29 -3.64 11.01 -3.30
CA ALA A 29 -3.34 9.58 -3.39
C ALA A 29 -2.10 9.20 -2.58
N ASP A 30 -2.14 7.99 -1.96
CA ASP A 30 -1.01 7.34 -1.29
C ASP A 30 -0.48 8.13 -0.08
N CYS A 31 -1.41 8.62 0.74
CA CYS A 31 -1.12 9.44 1.90
C CYS A 31 -0.50 8.60 3.03
N ILE A 32 0.43 9.22 3.74
CA ILE A 32 1.11 8.64 4.90
C ILE A 32 0.79 9.39 6.20
N GLU A 33 0.18 10.57 6.09
CA GLU A 33 -0.25 11.37 7.23
C GLU A 33 -1.57 12.05 6.89
N LEU A 34 -2.46 12.12 7.85
CA LEU A 34 -3.77 12.79 7.75
C LEU A 34 -3.98 13.63 9.00
N ASP A 35 -4.44 14.85 8.79
CA ASP A 35 -4.81 15.77 9.85
C ASP A 35 -6.03 16.61 9.43
N ILE A 36 -6.60 17.33 10.36
CA ILE A 36 -7.68 18.31 10.10
C ILE A 36 -7.12 19.69 10.35
N ASP A 37 -7.17 20.56 9.35
CA ASP A 37 -6.71 21.93 9.48
C ASP A 37 -7.65 22.79 10.35
N ASN A 38 -7.23 24.01 10.65
CA ASN A 38 -8.00 24.95 11.49
C ASN A 38 -9.37 25.33 10.90
N ASN A 39 -9.62 25.04 9.63
CA ASN A 39 -10.88 25.27 8.93
C ASN A 39 -11.74 24.01 8.79
N GLY A 40 -11.37 22.91 9.47
CA GLY A 40 -12.07 21.63 9.40
C GLY A 40 -11.82 20.86 8.10
N LYS A 41 -10.76 21.20 7.33
CA LYS A 41 -10.43 20.51 6.08
C LYS A 41 -9.41 19.41 6.29
N LEU A 42 -9.56 18.33 5.53
CA LEU A 42 -8.60 17.24 5.49
C LEU A 42 -7.26 17.70 4.91
N ALA A 43 -6.23 17.72 5.73
CA ALA A 43 -4.85 17.90 5.35
C ALA A 43 -4.20 16.54 5.11
N ALA A 44 -4.02 16.18 3.85
CA ALA A 44 -3.50 14.86 3.47
C ALA A 44 -2.06 15.00 2.97
N THR A 45 -1.12 14.38 3.68
CA THR A 45 0.32 14.44 3.37
C THR A 45 0.76 13.18 2.65
N ARG A 46 1.45 13.37 1.54
CA ARG A 46 2.01 12.29 0.72
C ARG A 46 3.48 12.53 0.34
N PRO A 47 4.28 11.48 0.19
CA PRO A 47 5.62 11.62 -0.38
C PRO A 47 5.54 11.88 -1.89
N THR A 48 6.43 12.73 -2.37
CA THR A 48 6.61 13.06 -3.79
C THR A 48 8.07 12.93 -4.19
N PHE A 49 8.35 12.86 -5.48
CA PHE A 49 9.72 12.73 -6.02
C PHE A 49 10.53 11.60 -5.36
N GLY A 50 9.92 10.40 -5.28
CA GLY A 50 10.60 9.25 -4.66
C GLY A 50 10.78 9.35 -3.14
N GLY A 51 10.00 10.19 -2.47
CA GLY A 51 10.06 10.38 -1.01
C GLY A 51 11.00 11.50 -0.55
N GLN A 52 11.60 12.25 -1.48
CA GLN A 52 12.49 13.36 -1.15
C GLN A 52 11.74 14.60 -0.62
N LEU A 53 10.48 14.75 -1.01
CA LEU A 53 9.63 15.84 -0.58
C LEU A 53 8.31 15.31 -0.03
N MET A 54 7.78 15.98 0.97
CA MET A 54 6.44 15.75 1.49
C MET A 54 5.52 16.88 1.03
N ALA A 55 4.37 16.51 0.46
CA ALA A 55 3.35 17.46 0.05
C ALA A 55 2.09 17.27 0.88
N THR A 56 1.69 18.31 1.63
CA THR A 56 0.41 18.36 2.32
C THR A 56 -0.60 19.07 1.42
N ILE A 57 -1.68 18.38 1.10
CA ILE A 57 -2.68 18.81 0.11
C ILE A 57 -4.03 18.98 0.80
N LEU A 58 -4.69 20.10 0.52
CA LEU A 58 -6.05 20.42 0.94
C LEU A 58 -6.96 20.42 -0.29
N CYS A 59 -8.08 19.71 -0.24
CA CYS A 59 -9.08 19.75 -1.29
C CYS A 59 -10.09 20.88 -1.03
N LYS A 60 -10.46 21.62 -2.09
CA LYS A 60 -11.47 22.68 -1.98
C LYS A 60 -12.89 22.12 -2.03
N ASN A 61 -13.10 21.03 -2.78
CA ASN A 61 -14.41 20.43 -3.03
C ASN A 61 -14.72 19.31 -2.03
N TYR A 62 -15.97 18.96 -1.91
CA TYR A 62 -16.47 17.87 -1.08
C TYR A 62 -17.05 16.74 -1.95
N PRO A 63 -16.99 15.47 -1.49
CA PRO A 63 -16.24 15.03 -0.32
C PRO A 63 -14.74 15.24 -0.52
N GLN A 64 -14.01 15.51 0.57
CA GLN A 64 -12.56 15.55 0.56
C GLN A 64 -12.04 14.11 0.55
N MET A 65 -11.28 13.74 -0.48
CA MET A 65 -10.92 12.34 -0.69
C MET A 65 -9.42 12.09 -0.58
N ALA A 66 -9.07 10.99 0.09
CA ALA A 66 -7.69 10.53 0.13
C ALA A 66 -7.62 9.00 0.04
N THR A 67 -6.58 8.48 -0.62
CA THR A 67 -6.18 7.10 -0.43
C THR A 67 -5.01 7.02 0.56
N VAL A 68 -5.09 6.05 1.47
CA VAL A 68 -4.19 5.90 2.59
C VAL A 68 -3.28 4.70 2.37
N ARG A 69 -1.98 4.90 2.49
CA ARG A 69 -1.01 3.82 2.33
C ARG A 69 -1.22 2.74 3.38
N PRO A 70 -1.28 1.45 2.99
CA PRO A 70 -1.40 0.34 3.95
C PRO A 70 -0.25 0.33 4.97
N ASN A 71 -0.54 -0.13 6.18
CA ASN A 71 0.41 -0.34 7.27
C ASN A 71 1.13 0.93 7.82
N VAL A 72 0.71 2.12 7.41
CA VAL A 72 1.31 3.38 7.91
C VAL A 72 0.67 3.84 9.22
N PHE A 73 -0.65 3.68 9.32
CA PHE A 73 -1.39 4.09 10.52
C PHE A 73 -1.53 2.91 11.49
N LYS A 74 -1.24 3.18 12.77
CA LYS A 74 -1.48 2.20 13.83
C LYS A 74 -2.99 2.09 14.10
N VAL A 75 -3.45 0.86 14.32
CA VAL A 75 -4.83 0.63 14.75
C VAL A 75 -4.99 1.14 16.18
N ASN A 76 -5.91 2.09 16.37
CA ASN A 76 -6.26 2.54 17.71
C ASN A 76 -7.24 1.54 18.34
N VAL A 77 -6.97 1.13 19.57
CA VAL A 77 -7.93 0.35 20.35
C VAL A 77 -9.09 1.29 20.73
N PRO A 78 -10.33 0.98 20.34
CA PRO A 78 -11.47 1.83 20.68
C PRO A 78 -11.62 1.91 22.22
N LYS A 79 -11.79 3.11 22.72
CA LYS A 79 -11.98 3.35 24.17
C LYS A 79 -13.35 2.94 24.67
N TYR A 80 -14.29 2.73 23.74
CA TYR A 80 -15.69 2.37 24.05
C TYR A 80 -16.17 1.30 23.07
N SER A 81 -17.03 0.40 23.53
CA SER A 81 -17.79 -0.46 22.63
C SER A 81 -18.91 0.37 22.00
N VAL A 82 -18.87 0.50 20.68
CA VAL A 82 -19.93 1.14 19.90
C VAL A 82 -20.73 0.04 19.22
N GLU A 83 -22.05 0.04 19.37
CA GLU A 83 -22.91 -0.81 18.55
C GLU A 83 -22.79 -0.36 17.10
N THR A 84 -22.43 -1.29 16.21
CA THR A 84 -22.28 -1.02 14.78
C THR A 84 -23.59 -1.33 14.07
N GLU A 85 -24.20 -0.32 13.45
CA GLU A 85 -25.35 -0.51 12.58
C GLU A 85 -24.89 -0.95 11.18
N PHE A 86 -25.47 -2.05 10.67
CA PHE A 86 -25.22 -2.56 9.33
C PHE A 86 -26.37 -2.17 8.40
N ILE A 87 -26.11 -1.28 7.45
CA ILE A 87 -27.08 -0.87 6.44
C ILE A 87 -26.78 -1.60 5.13
N SER A 88 -27.74 -2.42 4.68
CA SER A 88 -27.63 -3.11 3.38
C SER A 88 -27.98 -2.17 2.23
N CYS A 89 -27.04 -1.95 1.31
CA CYS A 89 -27.28 -1.23 0.06
C CYS A 89 -27.35 -2.24 -1.10
N PRO A 90 -28.52 -2.67 -1.55
CA PRO A 90 -28.62 -3.60 -2.67
C PRO A 90 -28.16 -2.93 -3.96
N VAL A 91 -27.16 -3.52 -4.62
CA VAL A 91 -26.66 -3.06 -5.93
C VAL A 91 -27.21 -3.98 -7.01
N THR A 92 -27.95 -3.41 -7.96
CA THR A 92 -28.47 -4.16 -9.12
C THR A 92 -27.39 -4.28 -10.19
N ILE A 93 -26.76 -5.44 -10.29
CA ILE A 93 -25.65 -5.73 -11.22
C ILE A 93 -26.10 -5.61 -12.70
N SER A 94 -27.38 -5.76 -12.99
CA SER A 94 -27.95 -5.67 -14.36
C SER A 94 -27.71 -4.33 -15.07
N CYS A 95 -27.38 -3.28 -14.32
CA CYS A 95 -27.06 -1.95 -14.88
C CYS A 95 -25.58 -1.77 -15.21
N MET A 96 -24.71 -2.72 -14.86
CA MET A 96 -23.28 -2.63 -15.10
C MET A 96 -22.94 -3.14 -16.50
N LYS A 97 -22.44 -2.26 -17.36
CA LYS A 97 -21.81 -2.66 -18.61
C LYS A 97 -20.42 -3.23 -18.30
N ASN A 98 -20.34 -4.54 -18.09
CA ASN A 98 -19.05 -5.21 -17.93
C ASN A 98 -18.36 -5.30 -19.29
N HIS A 99 -17.27 -4.56 -19.46
CA HIS A 99 -16.39 -4.65 -20.63
C HIS A 99 -15.24 -5.64 -20.43
N VAL A 100 -15.10 -6.19 -19.22
CA VAL A 100 -14.01 -7.11 -18.83
C VAL A 100 -14.61 -8.24 -18.01
N GLU A 101 -14.26 -9.49 -18.36
CA GLU A 101 -14.64 -10.70 -17.65
C GLU A 101 -13.42 -11.36 -17.04
N LEU A 102 -13.51 -11.80 -15.78
CA LEU A 102 -12.46 -12.56 -15.12
C LEU A 102 -12.50 -14.01 -15.61
N VAL A 103 -11.61 -14.38 -16.52
CA VAL A 103 -11.55 -15.72 -17.10
C VAL A 103 -11.01 -16.76 -16.13
N SER A 104 -9.97 -16.41 -15.37
CA SER A 104 -9.39 -17.30 -14.36
C SER A 104 -8.62 -16.53 -13.31
N PHE A 105 -8.56 -17.06 -12.09
CA PHE A 105 -7.74 -16.58 -11.00
C PHE A 105 -6.90 -17.73 -10.43
N LYS A 106 -5.57 -17.60 -10.49
CA LYS A 106 -4.65 -18.54 -9.86
C LYS A 106 -3.94 -17.85 -8.71
N LYS A 107 -4.15 -18.37 -7.51
CA LYS A 107 -3.42 -17.93 -6.32
C LYS A 107 -2.03 -18.58 -6.36
N THR A 108 -0.97 -17.76 -6.45
CA THR A 108 0.41 -18.24 -6.38
C THR A 108 0.75 -18.63 -4.95
N VAL A 109 1.26 -19.84 -4.77
CA VAL A 109 1.64 -20.38 -3.44
C VAL A 109 2.80 -19.61 -2.83
N ASP A 110 3.66 -19.00 -3.66
CA ASP A 110 4.80 -18.18 -3.23
C ASP A 110 4.40 -16.91 -2.44
N SER A 111 3.15 -16.48 -2.55
CA SER A 111 2.63 -15.34 -1.78
C SER A 111 2.44 -15.64 -0.27
N ILE A 112 2.53 -16.91 0.14
CA ILE A 112 2.33 -17.33 1.52
C ILE A 112 3.64 -17.31 2.32
N ILE A 113 4.79 -17.42 1.64
CA ILE A 113 6.09 -17.61 2.30
C ILE A 113 6.85 -16.28 2.54
N ASN A 114 6.54 -15.22 1.78
CA ASN A 114 7.22 -13.94 1.90
C ASN A 114 6.22 -12.78 1.93
N ASP A 115 5.50 -12.65 3.03
CA ASP A 115 4.64 -11.49 3.24
C ASP A 115 5.48 -10.29 3.69
N LEU A 116 6.16 -9.69 2.70
CA LEU A 116 6.94 -8.46 2.91
C LEU A 116 6.08 -7.30 3.42
N ASP A 117 4.77 -7.36 3.15
CA ASP A 117 3.85 -6.29 3.52
C ASP A 117 3.54 -6.29 5.02
N SER A 118 3.68 -7.47 5.68
CA SER A 118 3.44 -7.64 7.13
C SER A 118 4.72 -7.89 7.94
N ALA A 119 5.88 -7.93 7.30
CA ALA A 119 7.14 -8.25 7.96
C ALA A 119 7.59 -7.18 8.95
N ASP A 120 7.84 -7.56 10.20
CA ASP A 120 8.38 -6.68 11.24
C ASP A 120 9.87 -6.35 11.03
N VAL A 121 10.63 -7.32 10.51
CA VAL A 121 12.06 -7.18 10.24
C VAL A 121 12.36 -7.62 8.82
N ILE A 122 13.03 -6.77 8.07
CA ILE A 122 13.40 -7.05 6.67
C ILE A 122 14.91 -6.90 6.49
N VAL A 123 15.52 -7.90 5.84
CA VAL A 123 16.91 -7.85 5.40
C VAL A 123 16.91 -7.81 3.86
N ALA A 124 17.38 -6.71 3.29
CA ALA A 124 17.34 -6.50 1.85
C ALA A 124 18.73 -6.55 1.23
N GLY A 125 18.85 -7.36 0.16
CA GLY A 125 20.08 -7.49 -0.62
C GLY A 125 20.09 -6.66 -1.89
N GLY A 126 21.23 -6.08 -2.20
CA GLY A 126 21.47 -5.29 -3.41
C GLY A 126 22.61 -5.81 -4.27
N LYS A 127 22.99 -5.03 -5.28
CA LYS A 127 24.14 -5.32 -6.19
C LYS A 127 25.46 -5.63 -5.47
N GLY A 128 25.62 -5.11 -4.23
CA GLY A 128 26.82 -5.34 -3.42
C GLY A 128 27.07 -6.80 -3.05
N LEU A 129 26.05 -7.66 -3.12
CA LEU A 129 26.19 -9.11 -2.89
C LEU A 129 26.90 -9.84 -4.01
N LYS A 130 27.01 -9.26 -5.20
CA LYS A 130 27.80 -9.66 -6.36
C LYS A 130 27.39 -10.98 -7.01
N ASN A 131 27.01 -12.01 -6.26
CA ASN A 131 26.71 -13.35 -6.75
C ASN A 131 25.73 -14.10 -5.84
N GLU A 132 25.34 -15.31 -6.26
CA GLU A 132 24.40 -16.17 -5.52
C GLU A 132 24.88 -16.49 -4.10
N LYS A 133 26.20 -16.76 -3.91
CA LYS A 133 26.76 -17.06 -2.58
C LYS A 133 26.56 -15.91 -1.59
N GLY A 134 26.71 -14.65 -2.07
CA GLY A 134 26.42 -13.48 -1.26
C GLY A 134 24.94 -13.39 -0.87
N PHE A 135 24.05 -13.77 -1.80
CA PHE A 135 22.61 -13.78 -1.52
C PHE A 135 22.20 -14.93 -0.59
N GLU A 136 22.84 -16.09 -0.68
CA GLU A 136 22.68 -17.21 0.26
C GLU A 136 23.10 -16.82 1.68
N LEU A 137 24.24 -16.14 1.82
CA LEU A 137 24.69 -15.64 3.12
C LEU A 137 23.69 -14.66 3.73
N LEU A 138 23.10 -13.79 2.91
CA LEU A 138 22.04 -12.87 3.35
C LEU A 138 20.79 -13.64 3.82
N LYS A 139 20.39 -14.72 3.15
CA LYS A 139 19.29 -15.58 3.58
C LYS A 139 19.59 -16.23 4.93
N LEU A 140 20.77 -16.81 5.10
CA LEU A 140 21.19 -17.42 6.37
C LEU A 140 21.18 -16.42 7.51
N PHE A 141 21.64 -15.19 7.26
CA PHE A 141 21.57 -14.12 8.24
C PHE A 141 20.12 -13.76 8.59
N ALA A 142 19.26 -13.56 7.59
CA ALA A 142 17.85 -13.26 7.80
C ALA A 142 17.15 -14.37 8.63
N ASP A 143 17.40 -15.62 8.29
CA ASP A 143 16.85 -16.78 9.02
C ASP A 143 17.31 -16.81 10.48
N SER A 144 18.58 -16.45 10.75
CA SER A 144 19.14 -16.45 12.10
C SER A 144 18.48 -15.43 13.04
N ILE A 145 17.90 -14.36 12.49
CA ILE A 145 17.23 -13.29 13.26
C ILE A 145 15.71 -13.27 13.06
N GLY A 146 15.15 -14.25 12.35
CA GLY A 146 13.72 -14.33 12.06
C GLY A 146 13.21 -13.20 11.15
N ALA A 147 14.06 -12.70 10.24
CA ALA A 147 13.73 -11.62 9.32
C ALA A 147 13.26 -12.14 7.96
N THR A 148 12.44 -11.35 7.28
CA THR A 148 12.02 -11.63 5.90
C THR A 148 13.05 -11.08 4.91
N VAL A 149 13.40 -11.91 3.91
CA VAL A 149 14.35 -11.52 2.86
C VAL A 149 13.69 -10.68 1.80
N ALA A 150 14.36 -9.59 1.42
CA ALA A 150 13.98 -8.73 0.31
C ALA A 150 15.17 -8.50 -0.64
N ALA A 151 14.88 -7.97 -1.82
CA ALA A 151 15.89 -7.63 -2.80
C ALA A 151 15.64 -6.23 -3.40
N THR A 152 16.70 -5.51 -3.69
CA THR A 152 16.60 -4.29 -4.48
C THR A 152 16.43 -4.65 -5.97
N ARG A 153 15.91 -3.70 -6.76
CA ARG A 153 15.83 -3.85 -8.23
C ARG A 153 17.13 -4.34 -8.85
N GLY A 154 18.26 -3.80 -8.38
CA GLY A 154 19.56 -4.17 -8.92
C GLY A 154 19.97 -5.62 -8.67
N ALA A 155 19.54 -6.25 -7.55
CA ALA A 155 19.77 -7.66 -7.31
C ALA A 155 18.85 -8.54 -8.18
N VAL A 156 17.62 -8.11 -8.40
CA VAL A 156 16.66 -8.79 -9.30
C VAL A 156 17.12 -8.74 -10.74
N GLU A 157 17.59 -7.61 -11.24
CA GLU A 157 18.16 -7.44 -12.60
C GLU A 157 19.41 -8.32 -12.83
N MET A 158 20.17 -8.59 -11.78
CA MET A 158 21.31 -9.53 -11.81
C MET A 158 20.89 -11.01 -11.72
N GLY A 159 19.59 -11.31 -11.58
CA GLY A 159 19.09 -12.68 -11.43
C GLY A 159 19.36 -13.32 -10.06
N LEU A 160 19.80 -12.55 -9.06
CA LEU A 160 20.11 -13.05 -7.71
C LEU A 160 18.84 -13.31 -6.89
N ALA A 161 17.72 -12.69 -7.24
CA ALA A 161 16.46 -12.80 -6.53
C ALA A 161 15.26 -12.67 -7.48
N PRO A 162 14.13 -13.32 -7.17
CA PRO A 162 12.91 -13.17 -7.96
C PRO A 162 12.27 -11.80 -7.73
N GLN A 163 11.52 -11.32 -8.72
CA GLN A 163 10.81 -10.04 -8.64
C GLN A 163 9.76 -10.00 -7.52
N SER A 164 9.24 -11.14 -7.09
CA SER A 164 8.24 -11.25 -6.02
C SER A 164 8.71 -10.69 -4.67
N ILE A 165 10.03 -10.67 -4.42
CA ILE A 165 10.65 -10.09 -3.21
C ILE A 165 11.33 -8.75 -3.46
N GLN A 166 11.08 -8.12 -4.61
CA GLN A 166 11.64 -6.81 -4.90
C GLN A 166 10.96 -5.72 -4.06
N VAL A 167 11.78 -4.90 -3.41
CA VAL A 167 11.34 -3.71 -2.65
C VAL A 167 11.82 -2.43 -3.32
N GLY A 168 11.09 -1.33 -3.11
CA GLY A 168 11.41 0.00 -3.61
C GLY A 168 10.41 0.52 -4.64
N GLN A 169 10.79 1.54 -5.41
CA GLN A 169 9.90 2.30 -6.30
C GLN A 169 9.16 1.43 -7.33
N THR A 170 9.82 0.40 -7.86
CA THR A 170 9.27 -0.53 -8.87
C THR A 170 8.91 -1.90 -8.30
N GLY A 171 8.97 -2.06 -6.99
CA GLY A 171 8.65 -3.28 -6.26
C GLY A 171 7.60 -3.03 -5.17
N LYS A 172 7.62 -3.88 -4.14
CA LYS A 172 6.75 -3.71 -2.98
C LYS A 172 7.19 -2.54 -2.12
N THR A 173 6.23 -1.78 -1.61
CA THR A 173 6.46 -0.78 -0.56
C THR A 173 6.30 -1.46 0.78
N VAL A 174 7.34 -1.40 1.62
CA VAL A 174 7.37 -2.06 2.93
C VAL A 174 7.52 -1.03 4.04
N HIS A 175 7.06 -1.38 5.24
CA HIS A 175 7.15 -0.53 6.42
C HIS A 175 7.47 -1.37 7.67
N PRO A 176 8.65 -2.02 7.72
CA PRO A 176 9.04 -2.85 8.84
C PRO A 176 9.43 -1.99 10.05
N LYS A 177 9.51 -2.61 11.23
CA LYS A 177 10.08 -2.00 12.44
C LYS A 177 11.59 -1.84 12.32
N VAL A 178 12.25 -2.79 11.62
CA VAL A 178 13.70 -2.79 11.36
C VAL A 178 13.95 -3.14 9.89
N TYR A 179 14.80 -2.31 9.23
CA TYR A 179 15.20 -2.50 7.85
C TYR A 179 16.72 -2.40 7.72
#